data_107fc1ecc56cc7b66f9edd55e7f02eea
#
_entry.id   107fc1ecc56cc7b66f9edd55e7f02eea
#
_cell.length_a   1.000
_cell.length_b   1.000
_cell.length_c   1.000
_cell.angle_alpha   90.00
_cell.angle_beta   90.00
_cell.angle_gamma   90.00
#
_symmetry.space_group_name_H-M   'P 1'
#
loop_
_entity.id
_entity.type
_entity.pdbx_description
1 polymer ?
#
loop_
_entity_poly.entity_id
_entity_poly.type
_entity_poly.pdbx_seq_one_letter_code
_entity_poly.pdbx_strand_id
1 'polypeptide(L)'
;MERRYVTTPSIYDGITTNIKQESFGLWRFHPEGLFSAILFGPLFDYTCDCGKKQLRNYTCPVCGVTSESSLIRNANIAYIKLNEPIIHPLVNYVLYHTGFILHPNNVLYYDEEKKSLIVQKQIIPHKHALHPTLLFIHLYGIATNKPVDEYIKQFETYYTLFNKELYKTIAEDIYKTMQKKVLFQKLMQKPLNELLMYEVKVLPAGLREIFVKQYNTQKSLNTNIANLYLYKILKAIKSQQELPKILPAYVERHYTIAKFVQQYFETLIVQMTKKKGIIRRYKLGRRIMFSHRAVLVGNPALKYNEITISYYGGLQVLYLPLIRYLLETTNKILHEIQNDINKALQTYIIPEYLKVALEEIIKQETQYVLLMRQPVLHLPSTQRFKIVGFHDDLVIALNQLMFEGYNADVDGDTVVIFWLDNLVNSDNFDPQEHIYTPRGTL
;
A
#
# COMPACT_ATOMS: atom_id res chain seq x y z
N MET A 1 10.27 -1.85 -20.06
CA MET A 1 9.31 -0.77 -19.70
C MET A 1 10.11 0.50 -19.46
N GLU A 2 9.78 1.55 -20.19
CA GLU A 2 10.40 2.84 -20.04
C GLU A 2 10.07 3.45 -18.67
N ARG A 3 11.05 4.01 -17.97
CA ARG A 3 10.83 4.58 -16.65
C ARG A 3 10.09 5.91 -16.77
N ARG A 4 9.05 6.08 -15.98
CA ARG A 4 8.21 7.29 -15.93
C ARG A 4 8.64 8.17 -14.76
N TYR A 5 8.89 9.46 -15.00
CA TYR A 5 9.43 10.37 -14.00
C TYR A 5 8.41 11.45 -13.58
N VAL A 6 8.35 11.71 -12.28
CA VAL A 6 7.67 12.86 -11.69
C VAL A 6 8.68 13.98 -11.56
N THR A 7 8.42 15.13 -12.17
CA THR A 7 9.38 16.25 -12.26
C THR A 7 8.90 17.50 -11.51
N THR A 8 7.61 17.62 -11.21
CA THR A 8 7.05 18.81 -10.57
C THR A 8 6.34 18.52 -9.25
N PRO A 9 6.48 19.39 -8.25
CA PRO A 9 5.70 19.32 -7.03
C PRO A 9 4.24 19.77 -7.20
N SER A 10 3.88 20.41 -8.33
CA SER A 10 2.52 20.87 -8.59
C SER A 10 1.54 19.70 -8.59
N ILE A 11 0.40 19.88 -7.89
CA ILE A 11 -0.66 18.87 -7.84
C ILE A 11 -1.62 19.05 -9.01
N TYR A 12 -1.94 20.30 -9.34
CA TYR A 12 -2.89 20.66 -10.38
C TYR A 12 -2.24 21.48 -11.50
N ASP A 13 -2.74 21.32 -12.73
CA ASP A 13 -2.32 22.08 -13.88
C ASP A 13 -3.09 23.41 -13.91
N GLY A 14 -2.39 24.52 -13.65
CA GLY A 14 -2.85 25.87 -13.95
C GLY A 14 -4.08 26.41 -13.20
N ILE A 15 -4.54 25.80 -12.13
CA ILE A 15 -5.70 26.29 -11.39
C ILE A 15 -5.28 27.17 -10.21
N THR A 16 -5.21 28.45 -10.47
CA THR A 16 -5.48 29.47 -9.49
C THR A 16 -6.90 29.32 -8.92
N THR A 17 -7.01 29.40 -7.68
CA THR A 17 -8.07 29.52 -6.65
C THR A 17 -9.51 29.91 -7.02
N ASN A 18 -9.93 29.97 -8.27
CA ASN A 18 -11.32 30.29 -8.66
C ASN A 18 -12.07 29.04 -9.13
N ILE A 19 -12.46 28.21 -8.16
CA ILE A 19 -13.43 27.14 -8.40
C ILE A 19 -14.81 27.79 -8.43
N LYS A 20 -15.27 28.18 -9.62
CA LYS A 20 -16.68 28.45 -9.85
C LYS A 20 -17.47 27.14 -9.78
N GLN A 21 -18.54 27.17 -9.02
CA GLN A 21 -19.28 26.08 -8.40
C GLN A 21 -20.21 25.29 -9.36
N GLU A 22 -20.17 25.49 -10.68
CA GLU A 22 -21.25 25.05 -11.57
C GLU A 22 -20.91 24.06 -12.70
N SER A 23 -19.74 23.51 -12.71
CA SER A 23 -19.49 22.34 -13.54
C SER A 23 -18.75 21.31 -12.70
N PHE A 24 -19.07 20.04 -12.82
CA PHE A 24 -18.21 18.92 -12.40
C PHE A 24 -16.88 19.07 -13.14
N GLY A 25 -16.12 20.09 -12.73
CA GLY A 25 -14.81 20.41 -13.27
C GLY A 25 -13.89 19.26 -12.98
N LEU A 26 -13.59 18.50 -14.00
CA LEU A 26 -12.60 17.44 -13.95
C LEU A 26 -11.31 18.03 -13.39
N TRP A 27 -10.90 17.52 -12.26
CA TRP A 27 -9.67 17.91 -11.59
C TRP A 27 -8.50 17.43 -12.45
N ARG A 28 -7.93 18.33 -13.24
CA ARG A 28 -6.74 18.00 -14.02
C ARG A 28 -5.53 18.03 -13.10
N PHE A 29 -4.94 16.88 -12.91
CA PHE A 29 -3.63 16.80 -12.27
C PHE A 29 -2.54 17.23 -13.24
N HIS A 30 -1.50 17.85 -12.70
CA HIS A 30 -0.35 18.24 -13.52
C HIS A 30 0.21 17.01 -14.26
N PRO A 31 0.47 17.07 -15.59
CA PRO A 31 0.92 15.94 -16.40
C PRO A 31 2.15 15.21 -15.86
N GLU A 32 3.08 15.93 -15.25
CA GLU A 32 4.33 15.41 -14.65
C GLU A 32 4.28 15.41 -13.11
N GLY A 33 3.10 15.57 -12.52
CA GLY A 33 2.92 15.67 -11.07
C GLY A 33 2.73 14.34 -10.38
N LEU A 34 2.68 14.38 -9.05
CA LEU A 34 2.52 13.22 -8.16
C LEU A 34 1.23 12.43 -8.37
N PHE A 35 0.22 13.01 -9.02
CA PHE A 35 -1.09 12.39 -9.28
C PHE A 35 -1.45 12.31 -10.75
N SER A 36 -0.51 12.58 -11.63
CA SER A 36 -0.68 12.58 -13.08
C SER A 36 -1.44 11.35 -13.58
N ALA A 37 -2.46 11.58 -14.39
CA ALA A 37 -3.16 10.50 -15.06
C ALA A 37 -2.33 9.89 -16.21
N ILE A 38 -1.39 10.63 -16.78
CA ILE A 38 -0.43 10.13 -17.78
C ILE A 38 0.53 9.12 -17.13
N LEU A 39 1.04 9.42 -15.93
CA LEU A 39 2.03 8.60 -15.26
C LEU A 39 1.41 7.39 -14.56
N PHE A 40 0.26 7.58 -13.91
CA PHE A 40 -0.35 6.58 -13.04
C PHE A 40 -1.61 5.93 -13.61
N GLY A 41 -2.22 6.49 -14.66
CA GLY A 41 -3.47 6.03 -15.26
C GLY A 41 -4.67 6.93 -14.97
N PRO A 42 -5.82 6.70 -15.64
CA PRO A 42 -7.00 7.55 -15.57
C PRO A 42 -7.66 7.53 -14.18
N LEU A 43 -8.39 8.61 -13.84
CA LEU A 43 -9.15 8.70 -12.57
C LEU A 43 -10.39 7.81 -12.57
N PHE A 44 -11.07 7.72 -13.70
CA PHE A 44 -12.27 6.91 -13.89
C PHE A 44 -12.04 5.93 -15.04
N ASP A 45 -12.70 4.79 -14.97
CA ASP A 45 -12.57 3.74 -15.98
C ASP A 45 -12.86 4.28 -17.38
N TYR A 46 -11.94 4.03 -18.31
CA TYR A 46 -12.05 4.36 -19.73
C TYR A 46 -12.35 5.83 -20.03
N THR A 47 -11.87 6.74 -19.18
CA THR A 47 -12.00 8.19 -19.39
C THR A 47 -10.64 8.84 -19.48
N CYS A 48 -10.55 9.94 -20.21
CA CYS A 48 -9.38 10.81 -20.17
C CYS A 48 -9.61 12.05 -19.30
N ASP A 49 -8.55 12.78 -18.97
CA ASP A 49 -8.64 14.03 -18.18
C ASP A 49 -9.45 15.14 -18.88
N CYS A 50 -9.75 14.99 -20.18
CA CYS A 50 -10.68 15.85 -20.91
C CYS A 50 -12.15 15.58 -20.60
N GLY A 51 -12.47 14.53 -19.80
CA GLY A 51 -13.81 14.14 -19.43
C GLY A 51 -14.57 13.32 -20.47
N LYS A 52 -13.96 13.02 -21.59
CA LYS A 52 -14.59 12.19 -22.63
C LYS A 52 -14.37 10.72 -22.32
N LYS A 53 -15.44 9.91 -22.39
CA LYS A 53 -15.31 8.46 -22.45
C LYS A 53 -14.67 8.09 -23.79
N GLN A 54 -13.75 7.14 -23.77
CA GLN A 54 -13.03 6.74 -24.97
C GLN A 54 -12.97 5.22 -25.10
N LEU A 55 -12.57 4.73 -26.26
CA LEU A 55 -12.31 3.32 -26.49
C LEU A 55 -11.18 2.82 -25.58
N ARG A 56 -11.21 1.53 -25.26
CA ARG A 56 -10.16 0.91 -24.45
C ARG A 56 -8.79 1.04 -25.11
N ASN A 57 -7.80 1.31 -24.29
CA ASN A 57 -6.39 1.45 -24.72
C ASN A 57 -6.14 2.54 -25.76
N TYR A 58 -7.01 3.55 -25.81
CA TYR A 58 -6.82 4.71 -26.67
C TYR A 58 -6.12 5.85 -25.89
N THR A 59 -5.05 6.37 -26.45
CA THR A 59 -4.34 7.52 -25.88
C THR A 59 -4.93 8.82 -26.44
N CYS A 60 -5.45 9.67 -25.58
CA CYS A 60 -6.06 10.93 -25.97
C CYS A 60 -5.02 11.88 -26.58
N PRO A 61 -5.19 12.38 -27.80
CA PRO A 61 -4.21 13.29 -28.43
C PRO A 61 -4.15 14.66 -27.76
N VAL A 62 -5.17 15.03 -26.96
CA VAL A 62 -5.25 16.34 -26.31
C VAL A 62 -4.59 16.34 -24.93
N CYS A 63 -4.84 15.31 -24.10
CA CYS A 63 -4.33 15.27 -22.73
C CYS A 63 -3.28 14.16 -22.49
N GLY A 64 -3.00 13.32 -23.49
CA GLY A 64 -2.00 12.26 -23.39
C GLY A 64 -2.38 11.09 -22.46
N VAL A 65 -3.57 11.08 -21.88
CA VAL A 65 -4.04 10.02 -20.98
C VAL A 65 -4.54 8.83 -21.79
N THR A 66 -4.05 7.65 -21.45
CA THR A 66 -4.55 6.39 -22.04
C THR A 66 -5.79 5.94 -21.29
N SER A 67 -6.86 5.62 -22.04
CA SER A 67 -8.13 5.17 -21.49
C SER A 67 -8.07 3.69 -21.13
N GLU A 68 -7.73 3.42 -19.90
CA GLU A 68 -7.61 2.09 -19.30
C GLU A 68 -8.52 1.99 -18.07
N SER A 69 -8.53 0.85 -17.39
CA SER A 69 -9.18 0.74 -16.09
C SER A 69 -8.47 1.64 -15.04
N SER A 70 -9.24 2.35 -14.24
CA SER A 70 -8.71 3.18 -13.15
C SER A 70 -7.93 2.38 -12.11
N LEU A 71 -8.14 1.07 -12.02
CA LEU A 71 -7.39 0.16 -11.16
C LEU A 71 -5.88 0.15 -11.43
N ILE A 72 -5.46 0.54 -12.64
CA ILE A 72 -4.04 0.64 -13.00
C ILE A 72 -3.31 1.69 -12.14
N ARG A 73 -4.03 2.67 -11.58
CA ARG A 73 -3.48 3.64 -10.62
C ARG A 73 -2.96 3.01 -9.33
N ASN A 74 -3.38 1.78 -9.04
CA ASN A 74 -2.89 1.00 -7.90
C ASN A 74 -1.63 0.18 -8.23
N ALA A 75 -1.25 0.09 -9.50
CA ALA A 75 -0.12 -0.71 -9.98
C ALA A 75 1.02 0.13 -10.55
N ASN A 76 0.73 1.25 -11.22
CA ASN A 76 1.74 2.05 -11.90
C ASN A 76 2.65 2.79 -10.92
N ILE A 77 3.95 2.57 -11.08
CA ILE A 77 5.02 3.20 -10.31
C ILE A 77 5.66 4.28 -11.16
N ALA A 78 6.00 5.41 -10.55
CA ALA A 78 6.84 6.44 -11.13
C ALA A 78 8.13 6.63 -10.31
N TYR A 79 9.01 7.49 -10.78
CA TYR A 79 10.30 7.75 -10.17
C TYR A 79 10.53 9.26 -10.05
N ILE A 80 11.28 9.67 -9.04
CA ILE A 80 11.84 11.02 -8.91
C ILE A 80 13.34 10.87 -9.09
N LYS A 81 13.90 11.48 -10.13
CA LYS A 81 15.35 11.49 -10.37
C LYS A 81 16.02 12.47 -9.39
N LEU A 82 17.07 12.01 -8.74
CA LEU A 82 17.91 12.84 -7.87
C LEU A 82 18.97 13.56 -8.70
N ASN A 83 19.37 14.76 -8.29
CA ASN A 83 20.45 15.50 -8.95
C ASN A 83 21.80 14.81 -8.73
N GLU A 84 21.97 14.22 -7.57
CA GLU A 84 23.13 13.41 -7.16
C GLU A 84 22.66 12.22 -6.34
N PRO A 85 23.36 11.09 -6.37
CA PRO A 85 22.99 9.94 -5.59
C PRO A 85 23.12 10.21 -4.10
N ILE A 86 22.20 9.64 -3.33
CA ILE A 86 22.22 9.63 -1.87
C ILE A 86 22.49 8.21 -1.36
N ILE A 87 22.94 8.08 -0.13
CA ILE A 87 23.05 6.78 0.54
C ILE A 87 21.61 6.22 0.69
N HIS A 88 21.43 4.95 0.31
CA HIS A 88 20.10 4.33 0.34
C HIS A 88 19.53 4.34 1.78
N PRO A 89 18.26 4.72 2.02
CA PRO A 89 17.67 4.83 3.35
C PRO A 89 17.79 3.58 4.23
N LEU A 90 17.69 2.39 3.64
CA LEU A 90 17.89 1.14 4.40
C LEU A 90 19.35 0.94 4.81
N VAL A 91 20.31 1.42 4.01
CA VAL A 91 21.73 1.42 4.35
C VAL A 91 21.97 2.36 5.53
N ASN A 92 21.43 3.58 5.45
CA ASN A 92 21.48 4.54 6.56
C ASN A 92 20.90 3.97 7.86
N TYR A 93 19.79 3.25 7.78
CA TYR A 93 19.17 2.60 8.93
C TYR A 93 20.12 1.58 9.58
N VAL A 94 20.76 0.72 8.77
CA VAL A 94 21.76 -0.25 9.26
C VAL A 94 22.97 0.46 9.85
N LEU A 95 23.50 1.48 9.17
CA LEU A 95 24.65 2.25 9.64
C LEU A 95 24.37 2.97 10.95
N TYR A 96 23.17 3.56 11.11
CA TYR A 96 22.75 4.21 12.34
C TYR A 96 22.79 3.26 13.54
N HIS A 97 22.23 2.06 13.40
CA HIS A 97 22.25 1.04 14.46
C HIS A 97 23.64 0.47 14.75
N THR A 98 24.59 0.67 13.86
CA THR A 98 26.00 0.34 14.11
C THR A 98 26.80 1.48 14.76
N GLY A 99 26.15 2.62 15.04
CA GLY A 99 26.79 3.81 15.62
C GLY A 99 27.50 4.68 14.59
N PHE A 100 27.09 4.60 13.33
CA PHE A 100 27.70 5.35 12.24
C PHE A 100 27.21 6.81 12.20
N ILE A 101 28.11 7.73 11.88
CA ILE A 101 27.90 9.18 11.96
C ILE A 101 27.08 9.72 10.78
N LEU A 102 27.09 9.01 9.62
CA LEU A 102 26.43 9.42 8.38
C LEU A 102 24.90 9.22 8.38
N HIS A 103 24.23 9.64 9.44
CA HIS A 103 22.76 9.64 9.45
C HIS A 103 22.22 10.90 8.76
N PRO A 104 21.13 10.84 7.99
CA PRO A 104 20.57 12.01 7.26
C PRO A 104 20.16 13.19 8.16
N ASN A 105 20.00 12.98 9.47
CA ASN A 105 19.73 14.03 10.43
C ASN A 105 21.00 14.74 10.93
N ASN A 106 22.19 14.25 10.57
CA ASN A 106 23.46 14.81 10.98
C ASN A 106 24.11 15.48 9.78
N VAL A 107 24.58 16.71 9.98
CA VAL A 107 25.38 17.45 9.02
C VAL A 107 26.84 17.39 9.49
N LEU A 108 27.73 17.03 8.60
CA LEU A 108 29.12 16.80 8.89
C LEU A 108 29.95 18.02 8.49
N TYR A 109 30.68 18.59 9.43
CA TYR A 109 31.63 19.69 9.22
C TYR A 109 33.02 19.23 9.59
N TYR A 110 34.03 19.83 8.97
CA TYR A 110 35.42 19.63 9.37
C TYR A 110 35.91 20.88 10.07
N ASP A 111 36.52 20.71 11.23
CA ASP A 111 37.17 21.76 11.98
C ASP A 111 38.67 21.71 11.65
N GLU A 112 39.16 22.70 10.90
CA GLU A 112 40.55 22.76 10.46
C GLU A 112 41.52 23.01 11.64
N GLU A 113 41.10 23.77 12.66
CA GLU A 113 41.92 24.07 13.84
C GLU A 113 42.12 22.83 14.69
N LYS A 114 41.04 22.08 14.93
CA LYS A 114 41.08 20.86 15.77
C LYS A 114 41.39 19.59 14.96
N LYS A 115 41.48 19.70 13.63
CA LYS A 115 41.64 18.56 12.71
C LYS A 115 40.65 17.42 13.01
N SER A 116 39.42 17.77 13.32
CA SER A 116 38.40 16.81 13.77
C SER A 116 37.07 16.99 13.04
N LEU A 117 36.31 15.89 12.96
CA LEU A 117 34.97 15.87 12.38
C LEU A 117 33.97 16.39 13.45
N ILE A 118 33.22 17.42 13.08
CA ILE A 118 32.11 17.95 13.87
C ILE A 118 30.79 17.43 13.30
N VAL A 119 29.97 16.84 14.16
CA VAL A 119 28.65 16.32 13.82
C VAL A 119 27.59 17.22 14.46
N GLN A 120 26.75 17.83 13.63
CA GLN A 120 25.68 18.72 14.08
C GLN A 120 24.32 18.24 13.55
N LYS A 121 23.26 18.43 14.34
CA LYS A 121 21.88 18.15 13.90
C LYS A 121 21.26 19.27 13.08
N GLN A 122 21.87 20.44 13.10
CA GLN A 122 21.42 21.63 12.40
C GLN A 122 22.49 22.14 11.46
N ILE A 123 22.06 22.76 10.38
CA ILE A 123 22.92 23.43 9.42
C ILE A 123 23.52 24.66 10.07
N ILE A 124 24.85 24.81 9.99
CA ILE A 124 25.57 26.01 10.46
C ILE A 124 25.70 26.95 9.24
N PRO A 125 25.08 28.13 9.25
CA PRO A 125 25.19 29.08 8.17
C PRO A 125 26.66 29.44 7.86
N HIS A 126 26.97 29.57 6.58
CA HIS A 126 28.30 29.99 6.06
C HIS A 126 29.47 29.01 6.34
N LYS A 127 29.23 27.83 6.95
CA LYS A 127 30.23 26.77 7.03
C LYS A 127 30.03 25.75 5.90
N HIS A 128 31.15 25.29 5.33
CA HIS A 128 31.12 24.22 4.33
C HIS A 128 30.94 22.85 5.00
N ALA A 129 29.86 22.17 4.66
CA ALA A 129 29.62 20.81 5.10
C ALA A 129 30.31 19.80 4.17
N LEU A 130 30.84 18.72 4.74
CA LEU A 130 31.35 17.59 3.95
C LEU A 130 30.21 16.89 3.21
N HIS A 131 30.45 16.48 1.97
CA HIS A 131 29.45 15.77 1.18
C HIS A 131 29.30 14.31 1.67
N PRO A 132 28.12 13.90 2.21
CA PRO A 132 27.98 12.63 2.91
C PRO A 132 28.12 11.42 1.98
N THR A 133 27.60 11.52 0.75
CA THR A 133 27.68 10.42 -0.22
C THR A 133 29.13 10.24 -0.71
N LEU A 134 29.86 11.33 -0.94
CA LEU A 134 31.26 11.26 -1.32
C LEU A 134 32.11 10.61 -0.22
N LEU A 135 31.88 10.99 1.04
CA LEU A 135 32.54 10.37 2.18
C LEU A 135 32.24 8.87 2.27
N PHE A 136 30.99 8.49 2.04
CA PHE A 136 30.59 7.07 2.01
C PHE A 136 31.26 6.28 0.89
N ILE A 137 31.42 6.88 -0.30
CA ILE A 137 32.12 6.25 -1.44
C ILE A 137 33.58 5.99 -1.11
N HIS A 138 34.27 6.95 -0.47
CA HIS A 138 35.65 6.74 0.01
C HIS A 138 35.73 5.63 1.06
N LEU A 139 34.82 5.63 2.03
CA LEU A 139 34.71 4.58 3.04
C LEU A 139 34.52 3.19 2.41
N TYR A 140 33.65 3.09 1.39
CA TYR A 140 33.42 1.85 0.67
C TYR A 140 34.69 1.37 -0.04
N GLY A 141 35.41 2.27 -0.72
CA GLY A 141 36.69 1.94 -1.37
C GLY A 141 37.72 1.39 -0.40
N ILE A 142 37.87 2.01 0.79
CA ILE A 142 38.78 1.56 1.85
C ILE A 142 38.33 0.19 2.39
N ALA A 143 37.06 0.03 2.68
CA ALA A 143 36.51 -1.19 3.29
C ALA A 143 36.56 -2.41 2.38
N THR A 144 36.46 -2.22 1.06
CA THR A 144 36.39 -3.31 0.06
C THR A 144 37.65 -3.48 -0.76
N ASN A 145 38.57 -2.52 -0.68
CA ASN A 145 39.78 -2.41 -1.53
C ASN A 145 39.43 -2.42 -3.05
N LYS A 146 38.28 -1.87 -3.43
CA LYS A 146 37.80 -1.78 -4.81
C LYS A 146 38.00 -0.36 -5.36
N PRO A 147 38.25 -0.21 -6.67
CA PRO A 147 38.34 1.10 -7.30
C PRO A 147 36.96 1.78 -7.26
N VAL A 148 36.94 3.04 -6.85
CA VAL A 148 35.73 3.87 -6.73
C VAL A 148 35.82 5.15 -7.58
N ASP A 149 36.84 5.30 -8.38
CA ASP A 149 37.13 6.52 -9.13
C ASP A 149 36.01 6.90 -10.10
N GLU A 150 35.35 5.93 -10.72
CA GLU A 150 34.19 6.18 -11.58
C GLU A 150 33.03 6.86 -10.83
N TYR A 151 32.76 6.42 -9.60
CA TYR A 151 31.70 7.02 -8.76
C TYR A 151 32.11 8.38 -8.24
N ILE A 152 33.39 8.62 -8.01
CA ILE A 152 33.94 9.89 -7.52
C ILE A 152 33.87 10.99 -8.59
N LYS A 153 34.04 10.67 -9.87
CA LYS A 153 34.03 11.66 -10.97
C LYS A 153 32.85 12.64 -10.92
N GLN A 154 31.68 12.19 -10.59
CA GLN A 154 30.49 13.05 -10.49
C GLN A 154 30.55 14.06 -9.33
N PHE A 155 31.49 13.87 -8.38
CA PHE A 155 31.68 14.70 -7.21
C PHE A 155 33.00 15.49 -7.22
N GLU A 156 33.74 15.51 -8.32
CA GLU A 156 35.06 16.18 -8.38
C GLU A 156 35.00 17.67 -8.02
N THR A 157 33.90 18.35 -8.31
CA THR A 157 33.70 19.76 -7.95
C THR A 157 33.80 20.03 -6.45
N TYR A 158 33.53 19.03 -5.59
CA TYR A 158 33.61 19.21 -4.13
C TYR A 158 35.05 19.17 -3.61
N TYR A 159 36.00 18.68 -4.40
CA TYR A 159 37.43 18.75 -4.03
C TYR A 159 38.04 20.15 -4.15
N THR A 160 37.30 21.11 -4.72
CA THR A 160 37.69 22.54 -4.66
C THR A 160 37.47 23.12 -3.27
N LEU A 161 36.55 22.54 -2.46
CA LEU A 161 36.24 22.98 -1.10
C LEU A 161 37.05 22.20 -0.06
N PHE A 162 37.16 20.88 -0.26
CA PHE A 162 37.92 19.98 0.60
C PHE A 162 38.72 19.01 -0.27
N ASN A 163 40.01 18.88 -0.03
CA ASN A 163 40.86 18.04 -0.86
C ASN A 163 40.51 16.54 -0.71
N LYS A 164 40.94 15.75 -1.72
CA LYS A 164 40.69 14.30 -1.76
C LYS A 164 41.31 13.56 -0.56
N GLU A 165 42.45 14.02 -0.10
CA GLU A 165 43.18 13.42 1.03
C GLU A 165 42.39 13.56 2.36
N LEU A 166 41.72 14.69 2.57
CA LEU A 166 40.87 14.88 3.75
C LEU A 166 39.72 13.88 3.80
N TYR A 167 39.00 13.66 2.67
CA TYR A 167 37.93 12.66 2.61
C TYR A 167 38.45 11.25 2.90
N LYS A 168 39.65 10.89 2.40
CA LYS A 168 40.27 9.60 2.68
C LYS A 168 40.62 9.45 4.17
N THR A 169 41.28 10.43 4.75
CA THR A 169 41.70 10.40 6.19
C THR A 169 40.47 10.22 7.08
N ILE A 170 39.42 10.99 6.86
CA ILE A 170 38.17 10.88 7.64
C ILE A 170 37.52 9.49 7.43
N ALA A 171 37.48 8.99 6.18
CA ALA A 171 36.94 7.68 5.88
C ALA A 171 37.73 6.53 6.53
N GLU A 172 39.08 6.65 6.62
CA GLU A 172 39.95 5.70 7.34
C GLU A 172 39.66 5.67 8.84
N ASP A 173 39.48 6.83 9.47
CA ASP A 173 39.13 6.91 10.88
C ASP A 173 37.78 6.32 11.20
N ILE A 174 36.79 6.57 10.33
CA ILE A 174 35.47 5.92 10.41
C ILE A 174 35.62 4.40 10.23
N TYR A 175 36.40 3.95 9.26
CA TYR A 175 36.62 2.53 9.01
C TYR A 175 37.24 1.81 10.21
N LYS A 176 38.26 2.39 10.86
CA LYS A 176 38.87 1.83 12.09
C LYS A 176 37.83 1.54 13.16
N THR A 177 36.82 2.40 13.30
CA THR A 177 35.74 2.23 14.31
C THR A 177 34.68 1.21 13.91
N MET A 178 34.46 1.03 12.59
CA MET A 178 33.34 0.23 12.06
C MET A 178 33.74 -1.17 11.61
N GLN A 179 35.02 -1.42 11.29
CA GLN A 179 35.50 -2.67 10.67
C GLN A 179 35.15 -3.96 11.44
N LYS A 180 35.05 -3.89 12.77
CA LYS A 180 34.73 -5.03 13.64
C LYS A 180 33.22 -5.33 13.71
N LYS A 181 32.37 -4.49 13.16
CA LYS A 181 30.89 -4.66 13.25
C LYS A 181 30.37 -5.57 12.14
N VAL A 182 29.76 -6.68 12.51
CA VAL A 182 29.26 -7.70 11.58
C VAL A 182 28.29 -7.13 10.54
N LEU A 183 27.38 -6.25 10.95
CA LEU A 183 26.41 -5.63 10.03
C LEU A 183 27.10 -4.74 9.00
N PHE A 184 28.14 -4.02 9.39
CA PHE A 184 28.93 -3.20 8.47
C PHE A 184 29.66 -4.08 7.45
N GLN A 185 30.32 -5.16 7.91
CA GLN A 185 31.00 -6.10 7.01
C GLN A 185 30.04 -6.72 5.99
N LYS A 186 28.85 -7.18 6.42
CA LYS A 186 27.83 -7.70 5.52
C LYS A 186 27.35 -6.66 4.52
N LEU A 187 27.23 -5.41 4.93
CA LEU A 187 26.83 -4.32 4.06
C LEU A 187 27.86 -4.05 2.98
N MET A 188 29.16 -4.03 3.34
CA MET A 188 30.27 -3.78 2.40
C MET A 188 30.49 -4.91 1.38
N GLN A 189 29.91 -6.09 1.59
CA GLN A 189 29.91 -7.17 0.58
C GLN A 189 29.02 -6.86 -0.63
N LYS A 190 28.05 -5.97 -0.49
CA LYS A 190 27.17 -5.58 -1.59
C LYS A 190 27.85 -4.63 -2.57
N PRO A 191 27.47 -4.63 -3.85
CA PRO A 191 28.00 -3.68 -4.81
C PRO A 191 27.54 -2.25 -4.50
N LEU A 192 28.39 -1.26 -4.75
CA LEU A 192 28.18 0.14 -4.38
C LEU A 192 26.90 0.74 -5.01
N ASN A 193 26.56 0.34 -6.23
CA ASN A 193 25.34 0.78 -6.91
C ASN A 193 24.04 0.36 -6.20
N GLU A 194 24.05 -0.73 -5.40
CA GLU A 194 22.92 -1.12 -4.57
C GLU A 194 22.85 -0.33 -3.24
N LEU A 195 23.97 0.22 -2.80
CA LEU A 195 24.08 1.00 -1.58
C LEU A 195 23.76 2.48 -1.81
N LEU A 196 23.80 2.93 -3.05
CA LEU A 196 23.44 4.29 -3.45
C LEU A 196 22.08 4.31 -4.15
N MET A 197 21.36 5.40 -3.97
CA MET A 197 20.06 5.65 -4.57
C MET A 197 20.16 6.84 -5.52
N TYR A 198 19.87 6.63 -6.79
CA TYR A 198 19.84 7.63 -7.85
C TYR A 198 18.43 8.16 -8.13
N GLU A 199 17.44 7.37 -7.77
CA GLU A 199 16.04 7.63 -8.05
C GLU A 199 15.17 7.19 -6.88
N VAL A 200 14.17 7.98 -6.51
CA VAL A 200 13.19 7.64 -5.49
C VAL A 200 11.95 7.04 -6.16
N LYS A 201 11.59 5.82 -5.78
CA LYS A 201 10.33 5.21 -6.22
C LYS A 201 9.13 5.92 -5.61
N VAL A 202 8.22 6.34 -6.47
CA VAL A 202 6.93 6.94 -6.09
C VAL A 202 5.88 5.84 -6.15
N LEU A 203 5.27 5.54 -5.01
CA LEU A 203 4.19 4.55 -4.96
C LEU A 203 3.05 4.91 -5.91
N PRO A 204 2.28 3.93 -6.38
CA PRO A 204 1.08 4.15 -7.19
C PRO A 204 0.14 5.19 -6.57
N ALA A 205 -0.43 6.06 -7.40
CA ALA A 205 -1.26 7.16 -6.94
C ALA A 205 -2.52 6.69 -6.19
N GLY A 206 -3.09 5.55 -6.57
CA GLY A 206 -4.23 4.95 -5.87
C GLY A 206 -3.93 4.44 -4.46
N LEU A 207 -2.65 4.20 -4.13
CA LEU A 207 -2.23 3.82 -2.76
C LEU A 207 -1.90 5.04 -1.88
N ARG A 208 -1.94 6.24 -2.45
CA ARG A 208 -1.61 7.51 -1.80
C ARG A 208 -2.74 8.53 -1.96
N GLU A 209 -3.95 8.13 -1.60
CA GLU A 209 -5.17 8.89 -1.84
C GLU A 209 -5.12 10.33 -1.27
N ILE A 210 -5.84 11.21 -1.95
CA ILE A 210 -6.11 12.58 -1.52
C ILE A 210 -7.61 12.68 -1.25
N PHE A 211 -7.98 13.18 -0.07
CA PHE A 211 -9.36 13.45 0.28
C PHE A 211 -9.56 14.95 0.45
N VAL A 212 -10.55 15.49 -0.22
CA VAL A 212 -11.00 16.86 0.00
C VAL A 212 -12.08 16.84 1.07
N LYS A 213 -11.80 17.35 2.25
CA LYS A 213 -12.82 17.60 3.27
C LYS A 213 -13.37 19.00 3.09
N GLN A 214 -14.67 19.09 2.93
CA GLN A 214 -15.38 20.35 2.89
C GLN A 214 -16.07 20.58 4.23
N TYR A 215 -15.65 21.61 4.95
CA TYR A 215 -16.33 22.10 6.16
C TYR A 215 -16.85 23.51 5.84
N ASN A 216 -18.16 23.65 5.73
CA ASN A 216 -18.83 24.91 5.36
C ASN A 216 -18.22 25.50 4.07
N THR A 217 -17.62 26.70 4.16
CA THR A 217 -16.98 27.39 3.04
C THR A 217 -15.50 27.04 2.87
N GLN A 218 -14.88 26.35 3.83
CA GLN A 218 -13.46 26.01 3.77
C GLN A 218 -13.25 24.58 3.25
N LYS A 219 -12.40 24.46 2.24
CA LYS A 219 -11.93 23.18 1.70
C LYS A 219 -10.55 22.87 2.27
N SER A 220 -10.43 21.78 3.02
CA SER A 220 -9.14 21.28 3.49
C SER A 220 -8.75 20.02 2.72
N LEU A 221 -7.49 19.99 2.28
CA LEU A 221 -6.91 18.83 1.62
C LEU A 221 -6.34 17.89 2.67
N ASN A 222 -6.96 16.72 2.84
CA ASN A 222 -6.38 15.66 3.64
C ASN A 222 -5.64 14.69 2.74
N THR A 223 -4.34 14.55 2.94
CA THR A 223 -3.50 13.72 2.09
C THR A 223 -2.71 12.72 2.92
N ASN A 224 -2.36 11.60 2.28
CA ASN A 224 -1.45 10.63 2.87
C ASN A 224 -0.11 11.32 3.19
N ILE A 225 0.45 11.06 4.38
CA ILE A 225 1.71 11.67 4.84
C ILE A 225 2.88 11.40 3.87
N ALA A 226 2.86 10.30 3.14
CA ALA A 226 3.84 10.00 2.09
C ALA A 226 3.88 11.08 0.99
N ASN A 227 2.72 11.64 0.62
CA ASN A 227 2.63 12.70 -0.38
C ASN A 227 3.31 13.99 0.09
N LEU A 228 3.24 14.29 1.38
CA LEU A 228 3.92 15.45 1.97
C LEU A 228 5.44 15.36 1.80
N TYR A 229 6.01 14.17 2.05
CA TYR A 229 7.44 13.98 1.88
C TYR A 229 7.86 13.97 0.42
N LEU A 230 7.10 13.34 -0.48
CA LEU A 230 7.36 13.40 -1.92
C LEU A 230 7.33 14.84 -2.46
N TYR A 231 6.37 15.64 -2.01
CA TYR A 231 6.32 17.06 -2.33
C TYR A 231 7.56 17.82 -1.84
N LYS A 232 7.97 17.59 -0.57
CA LYS A 232 9.17 18.21 0.00
C LYS A 232 10.44 17.81 -0.75
N ILE A 233 10.55 16.53 -1.16
CA ILE A 233 11.68 16.03 -1.96
C ILE A 233 11.74 16.78 -3.30
N LEU A 234 10.64 16.85 -4.06
CA LEU A 234 10.59 17.55 -5.34
C LEU A 234 10.93 19.02 -5.21
N LYS A 235 10.37 19.71 -4.19
CA LYS A 235 10.69 21.11 -3.92
C LYS A 235 12.16 21.33 -3.60
N ALA A 236 12.76 20.44 -2.79
CA ALA A 236 14.17 20.52 -2.42
C ALA A 236 15.09 20.23 -3.63
N ILE A 237 14.75 19.26 -4.49
CA ILE A 237 15.47 18.98 -5.74
C ILE A 237 15.46 20.20 -6.66
N LYS A 238 14.30 20.80 -6.88
CA LYS A 238 14.16 22.00 -7.71
C LYS A 238 14.97 23.17 -7.15
N SER A 239 14.87 23.43 -5.85
CA SER A 239 15.67 24.47 -5.18
C SER A 239 17.18 24.18 -5.23
N GLN A 240 17.60 22.92 -5.26
CA GLN A 240 19.02 22.54 -5.41
C GLN A 240 19.52 22.79 -6.85
N GLN A 241 18.68 22.52 -7.86
CA GLN A 241 19.02 22.74 -9.28
C GLN A 241 19.31 24.21 -9.60
N GLU A 242 18.71 25.13 -8.86
CA GLU A 242 18.91 26.56 -9.01
C GLU A 242 20.22 27.06 -8.39
N LEU A 243 20.92 26.22 -7.63
CA LEU A 243 22.15 26.59 -6.91
C LEU A 243 23.41 26.08 -7.63
N PRO A 244 24.50 26.88 -7.69
CA PRO A 244 25.80 26.39 -8.09
C PRO A 244 26.33 25.32 -7.12
N LYS A 245 26.97 24.27 -7.67
CA LYS A 245 27.47 23.13 -6.87
C LYS A 245 28.51 23.51 -5.82
N ILE A 246 29.25 24.61 -6.04
CA ILE A 246 30.32 25.09 -5.15
C ILE A 246 29.75 25.76 -3.89
N LEU A 247 28.49 26.21 -3.88
CA LEU A 247 27.92 26.87 -2.72
C LEU A 247 27.62 25.90 -1.58
N PRO A 248 27.88 26.29 -0.32
CA PRO A 248 27.51 25.49 0.87
C PRO A 248 26.03 25.09 0.84
N ALA A 249 25.16 26.01 0.40
CA ALA A 249 23.73 25.78 0.28
C ALA A 249 23.36 24.60 -0.63
N TYR A 250 24.16 24.24 -1.61
CA TYR A 250 23.92 23.07 -2.47
C TYR A 250 24.08 21.77 -1.68
N VAL A 251 25.15 21.62 -0.90
CA VAL A 251 25.40 20.46 -0.02
C VAL A 251 24.35 20.39 1.07
N GLU A 252 23.94 21.52 1.64
CA GLU A 252 22.85 21.60 2.63
C GLU A 252 21.53 21.11 2.06
N ARG A 253 21.21 21.43 0.79
CA ARG A 253 20.04 20.89 0.10
C ARG A 253 20.17 19.38 -0.12
N HIS A 254 21.37 18.88 -0.41
CA HIS A 254 21.59 17.44 -0.50
C HIS A 254 21.25 16.70 0.81
N TYR A 255 21.70 17.23 1.99
CA TYR A 255 21.29 16.71 3.30
C TYR A 255 19.78 16.79 3.50
N THR A 256 19.15 17.88 3.08
CA THR A 256 17.70 18.08 3.19
C THR A 256 16.93 17.06 2.36
N ILE A 257 17.37 16.79 1.13
CA ILE A 257 16.80 15.76 0.26
C ILE A 257 16.96 14.38 0.89
N ALA A 258 18.16 14.02 1.32
CA ALA A 258 18.45 12.74 1.97
C ALA A 258 17.57 12.53 3.22
N LYS A 259 17.38 13.57 4.04
CA LYS A 259 16.48 13.55 5.20
C LYS A 259 15.03 13.31 4.82
N PHE A 260 14.50 14.01 3.81
CA PHE A 260 13.12 13.80 3.37
C PHE A 260 12.90 12.44 2.74
N VAL A 261 13.87 11.92 1.99
CA VAL A 261 13.82 10.56 1.45
C VAL A 261 13.83 9.54 2.59
N GLN A 262 14.66 9.71 3.62
CA GLN A 262 14.66 8.86 4.81
C GLN A 262 13.29 8.86 5.50
N GLN A 263 12.71 10.05 5.74
CA GLN A 263 11.38 10.18 6.35
C GLN A 263 10.26 9.58 5.51
N TYR A 264 10.36 9.67 4.18
CA TYR A 264 9.45 9.00 3.26
C TYR A 264 9.51 7.47 3.44
N PHE A 265 10.70 6.88 3.45
CA PHE A 265 10.88 5.44 3.69
C PHE A 265 10.39 4.99 5.06
N GLU A 266 10.71 5.73 6.11
CA GLU A 266 10.23 5.45 7.47
C GLU A 266 8.70 5.48 7.54
N THR A 267 8.06 6.43 6.85
CA THR A 267 6.61 6.49 6.73
C THR A 267 6.04 5.24 6.06
N LEU A 268 6.66 4.76 4.98
CA LEU A 268 6.24 3.55 4.29
C LEU A 268 6.40 2.31 5.19
N ILE A 269 7.52 2.21 5.91
CA ILE A 269 7.75 1.11 6.86
C ILE A 269 6.68 1.12 7.96
N VAL A 270 6.35 2.28 8.51
CA VAL A 270 5.30 2.42 9.53
C VAL A 270 3.92 2.06 8.97
N GLN A 271 3.62 2.45 7.73
CA GLN A 271 2.37 2.10 7.06
C GLN A 271 2.26 0.60 6.76
N MET A 272 3.36 -0.08 6.48
CA MET A 272 3.38 -1.53 6.22
C MET A 272 3.37 -2.36 7.50
N THR A 273 4.09 -1.91 8.52
CA THR A 273 4.32 -2.63 9.78
C THR A 273 3.28 -2.23 10.85
N LYS A 274 3.47 -2.66 12.09
CA LYS A 274 2.61 -2.41 13.24
C LYS A 274 1.19 -3.01 13.12
N LYS A 275 0.42 -2.91 14.21
CA LYS A 275 -0.92 -3.52 14.34
C LYS A 275 -1.94 -2.98 13.31
N LYS A 276 -1.82 -1.71 12.94
CA LYS A 276 -2.68 -1.03 11.94
C LYS A 276 -2.05 -1.00 10.53
N GLY A 277 -0.86 -1.60 10.34
CA GLY A 277 -0.17 -1.61 9.07
C GLY A 277 -0.86 -2.48 8.01
N ILE A 278 -0.63 -2.15 6.74
CA ILE A 278 -1.26 -2.79 5.57
C ILE A 278 -1.06 -4.32 5.59
N ILE A 279 0.14 -4.79 5.95
CA ILE A 279 0.42 -6.23 5.99
C ILE A 279 -0.49 -6.91 7.01
N ARG A 280 -0.56 -6.40 8.23
CA ARG A 280 -1.34 -7.02 9.31
C ARG A 280 -2.84 -6.85 9.10
N ARG A 281 -3.28 -5.67 8.66
CA ARG A 281 -4.69 -5.33 8.50
C ARG A 281 -5.34 -5.93 7.26
N TYR A 282 -4.60 -5.99 6.13
CA TYR A 282 -5.19 -6.37 4.84
C TYR A 282 -4.63 -7.66 4.26
N LYS A 283 -3.41 -8.10 4.65
CA LYS A 283 -2.85 -9.39 4.20
C LYS A 283 -3.13 -10.50 5.21
N LEU A 284 -2.82 -10.28 6.48
CA LEU A 284 -2.99 -11.30 7.54
C LEU A 284 -4.37 -11.24 8.17
N GLY A 285 -4.94 -10.05 8.37
CA GLY A 285 -6.26 -9.83 8.96
C GLY A 285 -7.39 -9.60 7.95
N ARG A 286 -7.18 -9.90 6.67
CA ARG A 286 -8.20 -9.80 5.63
C ARG A 286 -9.32 -10.80 5.89
N ARG A 287 -10.57 -10.35 5.73
CA ARG A 287 -11.70 -11.29 5.68
C ARG A 287 -11.51 -12.24 4.49
N ILE A 288 -11.81 -13.51 4.72
CA ILE A 288 -11.85 -14.50 3.65
C ILE A 288 -12.97 -14.08 2.67
N MET A 289 -12.69 -14.15 1.38
CA MET A 289 -13.71 -13.87 0.35
C MET A 289 -14.81 -14.94 0.42
N PHE A 290 -15.99 -14.59 -0.06
CA PHE A 290 -17.14 -15.49 -0.07
C PHE A 290 -17.51 -16.00 1.33
N SER A 291 -17.44 -15.10 2.30
CA SER A 291 -17.77 -15.36 3.70
C SER A 291 -18.75 -14.32 4.24
N HIS A 292 -19.54 -14.74 5.20
CA HIS A 292 -20.48 -13.87 5.90
C HIS A 292 -20.42 -14.14 7.41
N ARG A 293 -20.58 -13.10 8.22
CA ARG A 293 -20.68 -13.21 9.67
C ARG A 293 -21.98 -12.58 10.14
N ALA A 294 -22.76 -13.34 10.90
CA ALA A 294 -24.02 -12.87 11.46
C ALA A 294 -24.29 -13.49 12.84
N VAL A 295 -25.29 -12.97 13.51
CA VAL A 295 -25.79 -13.53 14.77
C VAL A 295 -26.44 -14.88 14.50
N LEU A 296 -26.19 -15.83 15.40
CA LEU A 296 -26.74 -17.16 15.38
C LEU A 296 -28.13 -17.17 16.01
N VAL A 297 -29.08 -17.81 15.35
CA VAL A 297 -30.41 -18.05 15.87
C VAL A 297 -30.82 -19.52 15.70
N GLY A 298 -31.67 -20.01 16.61
CA GLY A 298 -32.18 -21.36 16.54
C GLY A 298 -33.43 -21.45 15.66
N ASN A 299 -33.45 -22.48 14.79
CA ASN A 299 -34.66 -22.84 14.02
C ASN A 299 -34.89 -24.37 14.11
N PRO A 300 -35.84 -24.84 14.95
CA PRO A 300 -36.09 -26.27 15.14
C PRO A 300 -36.66 -26.97 13.88
N ALA A 301 -37.16 -26.23 12.89
CA ALA A 301 -37.67 -26.80 11.67
C ALA A 301 -36.60 -27.27 10.70
N LEU A 302 -35.33 -26.82 10.88
CA LEU A 302 -34.20 -27.23 10.05
C LEU A 302 -33.66 -28.58 10.50
N LYS A 303 -33.15 -29.37 9.54
CA LYS A 303 -32.38 -30.57 9.85
C LYS A 303 -31.03 -30.15 10.42
N TYR A 304 -30.35 -31.08 11.09
CA TYR A 304 -29.04 -30.84 11.73
C TYR A 304 -27.92 -30.41 10.76
N ASN A 305 -28.02 -30.71 9.47
CA ASN A 305 -27.09 -30.32 8.42
C ASN A 305 -27.58 -29.19 7.51
N GLU A 306 -28.69 -28.53 7.88
CA GLU A 306 -29.31 -27.46 7.09
C GLU A 306 -29.18 -26.11 7.80
N ILE A 307 -29.02 -25.06 7.00
CA ILE A 307 -29.05 -23.68 7.46
C ILE A 307 -29.90 -22.80 6.54
N THR A 308 -30.44 -21.72 7.13
CA THR A 308 -30.92 -20.58 6.36
C THR A 308 -30.10 -19.35 6.68
N ILE A 309 -29.92 -18.49 5.70
CA ILE A 309 -29.10 -17.28 5.81
C ILE A 309 -29.86 -16.08 5.25
N SER A 310 -29.42 -14.89 5.63
CA SER A 310 -29.99 -13.66 5.05
C SER A 310 -29.70 -13.58 3.55
N TYR A 311 -30.59 -12.94 2.76
CA TYR A 311 -30.30 -12.59 1.36
C TYR A 311 -29.00 -11.77 1.26
N TYR A 312 -28.75 -10.87 2.22
CA TYR A 312 -27.51 -10.12 2.31
C TYR A 312 -26.27 -11.03 2.46
N GLY A 313 -26.38 -12.06 3.31
CA GLY A 313 -25.36 -13.09 3.48
C GLY A 313 -25.19 -13.92 2.19
N GLY A 314 -26.30 -14.25 1.53
CA GLY A 314 -26.31 -14.96 0.25
C GLY A 314 -25.53 -14.21 -0.84
N LEU A 315 -25.71 -12.90 -0.97
CA LEU A 315 -24.95 -12.06 -1.92
C LEU A 315 -23.43 -12.09 -1.66
N GLN A 316 -23.00 -12.24 -0.41
CA GLN A 316 -21.58 -12.31 -0.05
C GLN A 316 -21.02 -13.71 -0.25
N VAL A 317 -21.73 -14.72 0.20
CA VAL A 317 -21.27 -16.11 0.21
C VAL A 317 -21.35 -16.72 -1.19
N LEU A 318 -22.49 -16.60 -1.86
CA LEU A 318 -22.75 -17.16 -3.19
C LEU A 318 -22.41 -16.19 -4.32
N TYR A 319 -21.48 -15.27 -4.11
CA TYR A 319 -21.12 -14.24 -5.09
C TYR A 319 -20.70 -14.81 -6.46
N LEU A 320 -19.90 -15.87 -6.48
CA LEU A 320 -19.47 -16.50 -7.75
C LEU A 320 -20.59 -17.29 -8.43
N PRO A 321 -21.32 -18.19 -7.77
CA PRO A 321 -22.50 -18.84 -8.34
C PRO A 321 -23.52 -17.84 -8.87
N LEU A 322 -23.76 -16.74 -8.11
CA LEU A 322 -24.72 -15.71 -8.50
C LEU A 322 -24.29 -14.96 -9.78
N ILE A 323 -23.04 -14.59 -9.91
CA ILE A 323 -22.52 -13.96 -11.13
C ILE A 323 -22.65 -14.91 -12.32
N ARG A 324 -22.26 -16.20 -12.16
CA ARG A 324 -22.38 -17.20 -13.21
C ARG A 324 -23.85 -17.32 -13.67
N TYR A 325 -24.75 -17.52 -12.73
CA TYR A 325 -26.19 -17.65 -13.02
C TYR A 325 -26.74 -16.43 -13.75
N LEU A 326 -26.42 -15.22 -13.30
CA LEU A 326 -26.93 -13.99 -13.92
C LEU A 326 -26.33 -13.70 -15.28
N LEU A 327 -25.10 -14.10 -15.56
CA LEU A 327 -24.49 -13.99 -16.90
C LEU A 327 -25.14 -14.95 -17.89
N GLU A 328 -25.59 -16.12 -17.41
CA GLU A 328 -26.27 -17.12 -18.26
C GLU A 328 -27.76 -16.80 -18.51
N THR A 329 -28.42 -16.19 -17.50
CA THR A 329 -29.88 -15.99 -17.55
C THR A 329 -30.33 -14.59 -17.92
N THR A 330 -29.42 -13.61 -17.85
CA THR A 330 -29.73 -12.21 -18.15
C THR A 330 -28.84 -11.66 -19.27
N ASN A 331 -29.32 -10.61 -19.96
CA ASN A 331 -28.50 -9.89 -20.94
C ASN A 331 -27.55 -8.85 -20.33
N LYS A 332 -27.36 -8.87 -19.00
CA LYS A 332 -26.46 -7.92 -18.31
C LYS A 332 -25.01 -8.32 -18.49
N ILE A 333 -24.13 -7.32 -18.60
CA ILE A 333 -22.69 -7.53 -18.60
C ILE A 333 -22.15 -7.64 -17.18
N LEU A 334 -21.01 -8.30 -17.02
CA LEU A 334 -20.36 -8.55 -15.72
C LEU A 334 -20.29 -7.31 -14.83
N HIS A 335 -19.91 -6.17 -15.41
CA HIS A 335 -19.74 -4.93 -14.66
C HIS A 335 -21.06 -4.39 -14.07
N GLU A 336 -22.15 -4.52 -14.81
CA GLU A 336 -23.49 -4.11 -14.33
C GLU A 336 -23.94 -4.99 -13.17
N ILE A 337 -23.78 -6.32 -13.30
CA ILE A 337 -24.10 -7.28 -12.23
C ILE A 337 -23.28 -6.97 -10.97
N GLN A 338 -21.99 -6.74 -11.12
CA GLN A 338 -21.11 -6.39 -10.00
C GLN A 338 -21.52 -5.07 -9.33
N ASN A 339 -21.90 -4.07 -10.10
CA ASN A 339 -22.38 -2.79 -9.57
C ASN A 339 -23.67 -2.94 -8.80
N ASP A 340 -24.62 -3.74 -9.32
CA ASP A 340 -25.90 -3.98 -8.66
C ASP A 340 -25.71 -4.72 -7.33
N ILE A 341 -24.86 -5.76 -7.30
CA ILE A 341 -24.51 -6.48 -6.05
C ILE A 341 -23.82 -5.53 -5.07
N ASN A 342 -22.83 -4.76 -5.52
CA ASN A 342 -22.11 -3.81 -4.64
C ASN A 342 -23.05 -2.74 -4.09
N LYS A 343 -23.97 -2.23 -4.89
CA LYS A 343 -24.98 -1.28 -4.44
C LYS A 343 -25.91 -1.90 -3.41
N ALA A 344 -26.39 -3.13 -3.62
CA ALA A 344 -27.21 -3.85 -2.66
C ALA A 344 -26.48 -4.06 -1.32
N LEU A 345 -25.20 -4.43 -1.36
CA LEU A 345 -24.36 -4.60 -0.17
C LEU A 345 -24.08 -3.29 0.59
N GLN A 346 -24.04 -2.15 -0.11
CA GLN A 346 -23.82 -0.83 0.51
C GLN A 346 -25.10 -0.25 1.10
N THR A 347 -26.24 -0.43 0.41
CA THR A 347 -27.52 0.18 0.80
C THR A 347 -28.39 -0.72 1.65
N TYR A 348 -28.07 -2.01 1.78
CA TYR A 348 -28.90 -3.06 2.39
C TYR A 348 -30.26 -3.25 1.70
N ILE A 349 -30.46 -2.64 0.53
CA ILE A 349 -31.65 -2.80 -0.29
C ILE A 349 -31.33 -3.79 -1.43
N ILE A 350 -31.92 -4.97 -1.35
CA ILE A 350 -31.65 -6.04 -2.31
C ILE A 350 -32.76 -6.06 -3.36
N PRO A 351 -32.45 -5.83 -4.64
CA PRO A 351 -33.41 -5.93 -5.72
C PRO A 351 -34.02 -7.33 -5.81
N GLU A 352 -35.33 -7.41 -6.14
CA GLU A 352 -36.07 -8.67 -6.18
C GLU A 352 -35.46 -9.71 -7.10
N TYR A 353 -34.95 -9.31 -8.27
CA TYR A 353 -34.32 -10.25 -9.21
C TYR A 353 -33.06 -10.93 -8.63
N LEU A 354 -32.33 -10.28 -7.70
CA LEU A 354 -31.19 -10.90 -7.01
C LEU A 354 -31.67 -11.91 -5.94
N LYS A 355 -32.80 -11.66 -5.28
CA LYS A 355 -33.41 -12.62 -4.35
C LYS A 355 -33.85 -13.86 -5.08
N VAL A 356 -34.58 -13.69 -6.15
CA VAL A 356 -35.05 -14.80 -7.03
C VAL A 356 -33.85 -15.61 -7.57
N ALA A 357 -32.80 -14.93 -8.03
CA ALA A 357 -31.58 -15.61 -8.51
C ALA A 357 -30.93 -16.47 -7.45
N LEU A 358 -30.82 -15.99 -6.18
CA LEU A 358 -30.28 -16.77 -5.08
C LEU A 358 -31.13 -18.02 -4.78
N GLU A 359 -32.45 -17.90 -4.79
CA GLU A 359 -33.36 -19.03 -4.58
C GLU A 359 -33.25 -20.09 -5.69
N GLU A 360 -33.15 -19.64 -6.94
CA GLU A 360 -32.97 -20.57 -8.07
C GLU A 360 -31.65 -21.31 -8.03
N ILE A 361 -30.56 -20.66 -7.63
CA ILE A 361 -29.23 -21.30 -7.50
C ILE A 361 -29.28 -22.48 -6.53
N ILE A 362 -29.90 -22.32 -5.36
CA ILE A 362 -29.97 -23.41 -4.36
C ILE A 362 -30.94 -24.52 -4.77
N LYS A 363 -31.91 -24.23 -5.65
CA LYS A 363 -32.82 -25.25 -6.25
C LYS A 363 -32.11 -26.06 -7.33
N GLN A 364 -31.29 -25.39 -8.18
CA GLN A 364 -30.58 -26.06 -9.27
C GLN A 364 -29.44 -26.93 -8.76
N GLU A 365 -28.67 -26.43 -7.79
CA GLU A 365 -27.52 -27.13 -7.28
C GLU A 365 -27.39 -26.92 -5.77
N THR A 366 -27.10 -27.99 -5.04
CA THR A 366 -26.87 -27.92 -3.60
C THR A 366 -25.65 -27.06 -3.28
N GLN A 367 -25.86 -25.98 -2.50
CA GLN A 367 -24.79 -25.10 -2.08
C GLN A 367 -24.38 -25.42 -0.64
N TYR A 368 -23.10 -25.65 -0.44
CA TYR A 368 -22.54 -25.95 0.87
C TYR A 368 -21.75 -24.78 1.42
N VAL A 369 -21.78 -24.63 2.73
CA VAL A 369 -20.94 -23.70 3.48
C VAL A 369 -20.28 -24.40 4.67
N LEU A 370 -19.09 -23.95 5.00
CA LEU A 370 -18.43 -24.30 6.26
C LEU A 370 -18.83 -23.25 7.30
N LEU A 371 -19.48 -23.67 8.37
CA LEU A 371 -19.85 -22.80 9.49
C LEU A 371 -18.85 -22.97 10.63
N MET A 372 -18.42 -21.84 11.20
CA MET A 372 -17.44 -21.79 12.28
C MET A 372 -17.84 -20.75 13.31
N ARG A 373 -17.76 -21.11 14.61
CA ARG A 373 -17.81 -20.16 15.73
C ARG A 373 -16.42 -19.92 16.28
N GLN A 374 -16.04 -18.69 16.53
CA GLN A 374 -14.78 -18.31 17.13
C GLN A 374 -14.96 -17.95 18.62
N PRO A 375 -14.06 -18.44 19.50
CA PRO A 375 -12.90 -19.30 19.23
C PRO A 375 -13.30 -20.73 18.88
N VAL A 376 -12.54 -21.37 17.95
CA VAL A 376 -12.69 -22.79 17.63
C VAL A 376 -12.03 -23.59 18.74
N LEU A 377 -12.84 -24.15 19.64
CA LEU A 377 -12.36 -24.87 20.82
C LEU A 377 -12.24 -26.37 20.56
N HIS A 378 -13.10 -26.90 19.70
CA HIS A 378 -13.22 -28.33 19.40
C HIS A 378 -13.43 -28.53 17.89
N LEU A 379 -13.20 -29.75 17.41
CA LEU A 379 -13.43 -30.12 16.02
C LEU A 379 -14.89 -29.90 15.59
N PRO A 380 -15.94 -30.20 16.39
CA PRO A 380 -17.33 -29.90 16.07
C PRO A 380 -17.67 -28.40 15.94
N SER A 381 -16.78 -27.51 16.34
CA SER A 381 -16.99 -26.05 16.16
C SER A 381 -16.77 -25.58 14.72
N THR A 382 -16.51 -26.52 13.80
CA THR A 382 -16.35 -26.24 12.37
C THR A 382 -17.02 -27.37 11.59
N GLN A 383 -18.17 -27.11 10.98
CA GLN A 383 -18.95 -28.15 10.27
C GLN A 383 -19.52 -27.62 8.96
N ARG A 384 -19.81 -28.53 8.02
CA ARG A 384 -20.42 -28.29 6.73
C ARG A 384 -21.95 -28.28 6.83
N PHE A 385 -22.58 -27.25 6.24
CA PHE A 385 -24.03 -27.14 6.17
C PHE A 385 -24.49 -26.90 4.74
N LYS A 386 -25.71 -27.39 4.44
CA LYS A 386 -26.42 -27.13 3.20
C LYS A 386 -27.29 -25.86 3.38
N ILE A 387 -27.22 -24.92 2.45
CA ILE A 387 -28.14 -23.78 2.41
C ILE A 387 -29.47 -24.26 1.84
N VAL A 388 -30.56 -24.09 2.59
CA VAL A 388 -31.89 -24.52 2.19
C VAL A 388 -32.88 -23.36 1.98
N GLY A 389 -32.53 -22.13 2.36
CA GLY A 389 -33.37 -20.97 2.18
C GLY A 389 -32.73 -19.67 2.60
N PHE A 390 -33.44 -18.58 2.24
CA PHE A 390 -33.05 -17.22 2.57
C PHE A 390 -34.16 -16.50 3.32
N HIS A 391 -33.79 -15.45 4.04
CA HIS A 391 -34.71 -14.54 4.74
C HIS A 391 -34.14 -13.10 4.75
N ASP A 392 -34.98 -12.13 5.12
CA ASP A 392 -34.57 -10.71 5.15
C ASP A 392 -33.81 -10.32 6.42
N ASP A 393 -33.96 -11.08 7.51
CA ASP A 393 -33.28 -10.84 8.78
C ASP A 393 -31.77 -11.10 8.65
N LEU A 394 -30.93 -10.21 9.24
CA LEU A 394 -29.47 -10.29 9.16
C LEU A 394 -28.89 -11.34 10.15
N VAL A 395 -29.41 -12.55 10.13
CA VAL A 395 -29.01 -13.66 10.99
C VAL A 395 -28.63 -14.91 10.21
N ILE A 396 -28.09 -15.90 10.89
CA ILE A 396 -27.86 -17.25 10.38
C ILE A 396 -28.65 -18.20 11.30
N ALA A 397 -29.56 -18.97 10.73
CA ALA A 397 -30.37 -19.90 11.51
C ALA A 397 -29.94 -21.33 11.26
N LEU A 398 -29.80 -22.11 12.33
CA LEU A 398 -29.54 -23.55 12.30
C LEU A 398 -30.33 -24.30 13.40
N ASN A 399 -30.35 -25.62 13.34
CA ASN A 399 -31.02 -26.41 14.34
C ASN A 399 -30.36 -26.24 15.71
N GLN A 400 -31.14 -26.03 16.75
CA GLN A 400 -30.64 -25.80 18.13
C GLN A 400 -29.82 -26.96 18.68
N LEU A 401 -30.06 -28.19 18.21
CA LEU A 401 -29.26 -29.35 18.59
C LEU A 401 -27.77 -29.22 18.26
N MET A 402 -27.43 -28.35 17.29
CA MET A 402 -26.06 -28.11 16.86
C MET A 402 -25.30 -27.13 17.77
N PHE A 403 -26.00 -26.39 18.63
CA PHE A 403 -25.39 -25.32 19.42
C PHE A 403 -24.35 -25.84 20.42
N GLU A 404 -24.56 -27.00 20.99
CA GLU A 404 -23.62 -27.58 21.94
C GLU A 404 -22.24 -27.81 21.29
N GLY A 405 -22.19 -28.34 20.05
CA GLY A 405 -20.94 -28.53 19.30
C GLY A 405 -20.16 -27.26 19.04
N TYR A 406 -20.87 -26.14 18.95
CA TYR A 406 -20.28 -24.81 18.77
C TYR A 406 -20.00 -24.11 20.10
N ASN A 407 -20.40 -24.69 21.24
CA ASN A 407 -20.41 -24.01 22.53
C ASN A 407 -21.08 -22.63 22.40
N ALA A 408 -22.23 -22.58 21.71
CA ALA A 408 -22.95 -21.38 21.33
C ALA A 408 -24.24 -21.24 22.14
N ASP A 409 -24.62 -19.97 22.37
CA ASP A 409 -25.89 -19.61 23.02
C ASP A 409 -26.62 -18.55 22.17
N VAL A 410 -27.92 -18.33 22.43
CA VAL A 410 -28.79 -17.33 21.78
C VAL A 410 -28.69 -15.95 22.39
N ASP A 411 -27.63 -15.66 23.10
CA ASP A 411 -27.35 -14.36 23.76
C ASP A 411 -26.70 -13.31 22.85
N GLY A 412 -26.63 -13.57 21.53
CA GLY A 412 -25.98 -12.70 20.55
C GLY A 412 -24.68 -13.26 19.98
N ASP A 413 -24.42 -14.53 20.22
CA ASP A 413 -23.29 -15.21 19.60
C ASP A 413 -23.27 -15.08 18.09
N THR A 414 -22.09 -14.89 17.51
CA THR A 414 -21.93 -14.73 16.07
C THR A 414 -21.14 -15.89 15.49
N VAL A 415 -21.58 -16.36 14.35
CA VAL A 415 -20.89 -17.38 13.55
C VAL A 415 -20.43 -16.82 12.22
N VAL A 416 -19.47 -17.48 11.62
CA VAL A 416 -18.94 -17.15 10.30
C VAL A 416 -19.21 -18.33 9.37
N ILE A 417 -19.69 -18.07 8.19
CA ILE A 417 -19.86 -19.07 7.12
C ILE A 417 -18.94 -18.75 5.95
N PHE A 418 -18.44 -19.81 5.33
CA PHE A 418 -17.57 -19.74 4.14
C PHE A 418 -18.18 -20.63 3.05
N TRP A 419 -18.27 -20.10 1.84
CA TRP A 419 -18.71 -20.91 0.70
C TRP A 419 -17.71 -22.05 0.43
N LEU A 420 -18.22 -23.25 0.21
CA LEU A 420 -17.46 -24.41 -0.23
C LEU A 420 -17.81 -24.71 -1.67
N ASP A 421 -16.80 -24.73 -2.54
CA ASP A 421 -16.94 -25.23 -3.90
C ASP A 421 -17.18 -26.75 -3.85
N ASN A 422 -18.10 -27.25 -4.67
CA ASN A 422 -18.43 -28.67 -4.77
C ASN A 422 -17.23 -29.54 -5.21
N LEU A 423 -16.17 -28.91 -5.75
CA LEU A 423 -14.91 -29.58 -6.09
C LEU A 423 -14.05 -29.94 -4.87
N VAL A 424 -14.37 -29.34 -3.69
CA VAL A 424 -13.62 -29.57 -2.46
C VAL A 424 -14.24 -30.73 -1.71
N ASN A 425 -13.48 -31.82 -1.49
CA ASN A 425 -13.93 -32.89 -0.61
C ASN A 425 -14.01 -32.35 0.84
N SER A 426 -15.24 -32.19 1.31
CA SER A 426 -15.56 -31.63 2.61
C SER A 426 -16.34 -32.61 3.51
N ASP A 427 -16.35 -33.88 3.16
CA ASP A 427 -17.11 -34.93 3.89
C ASP A 427 -16.64 -35.05 5.34
N ASN A 428 -15.36 -34.88 5.60
CA ASN A 428 -14.81 -34.83 6.96
C ASN A 428 -15.41 -33.74 7.88
N PHE A 429 -16.17 -32.82 7.33
CA PHE A 429 -16.87 -31.78 8.09
C PHE A 429 -18.37 -31.95 8.10
N ASP A 430 -18.87 -33.11 7.61
CA ASP A 430 -20.32 -33.38 7.62
C ASP A 430 -20.78 -33.68 9.05
N PRO A 431 -21.81 -32.99 9.55
CA PRO A 431 -22.37 -33.24 10.87
C PRO A 431 -22.83 -34.70 11.08
N GLN A 432 -23.23 -35.38 10.00
CA GLN A 432 -23.66 -36.77 10.09
C GLN A 432 -22.58 -37.74 10.56
N GLU A 433 -21.34 -37.44 10.13
CA GLU A 433 -20.20 -38.32 10.46
C GLU A 433 -19.51 -37.93 11.77
N HIS A 434 -19.78 -36.71 12.26
CA HIS A 434 -19.04 -36.09 13.36
C HIS A 434 -19.94 -35.36 14.37
N ILE A 435 -21.11 -35.88 14.71
CA ILE A 435 -21.90 -35.34 15.81
C ILE A 435 -21.27 -35.78 17.13
N TYR A 436 -20.36 -34.98 17.62
CA TYR A 436 -19.77 -35.17 18.92
C TYR A 436 -20.15 -34.04 19.87
N THR A 437 -20.47 -34.40 21.11
CA THR A 437 -20.50 -33.40 22.18
C THR A 437 -19.08 -32.87 22.41
N PRO A 438 -18.89 -31.70 23.03
CA PRO A 438 -17.57 -31.19 23.40
C PRO A 438 -16.74 -32.17 24.23
N ARG A 439 -17.38 -33.16 24.85
CA ARG A 439 -16.73 -34.23 25.64
C ARG A 439 -16.33 -35.48 24.82
N GLY A 440 -16.57 -35.45 23.50
CA GLY A 440 -16.22 -36.56 22.61
C GLY A 440 -17.16 -37.78 22.69
N THR A 441 -18.34 -37.62 23.29
CA THR A 441 -19.41 -38.64 23.32
C THR A 441 -20.45 -38.32 22.24
N LEU A 442 -20.97 -39.34 21.57
CA LEU A 442 -22.12 -39.24 20.66
C LEU A 442 -23.37 -38.79 21.41
#